data_1153e7488f793c3b6ad791401e8fceae
#
_entry.id   1153e7488f793c3b6ad791401e8fceae
#
_cell.length_a   1.000
_cell.length_b   1.000
_cell.length_c   1.000
_cell.angle_alpha   90.00
_cell.angle_beta   90.00
_cell.angle_gamma   90.00
#
_symmetry.space_group_name_H-M   'P 1'
#
loop_
_entity.id
_entity.type
_entity.pdbx_description
1 polymer ?
#
loop_
_entity_poly.entity_id
_entity_poly.type
_entity_poly.pdbx_seq_one_letter_code
_entity_poly.pdbx_strand_id
1 'polypeptide(L)'
;MEDKWIETIKQSKCLSEHDLKILCDKVRELLCEESNVQPISVPVIVCGDIHGQFFDLMNLFEKGGDLPEKKYLFLGDYVDRGYNSVETLEYLLCLKLKYQGRITLLRGNHESRQICYSYGFYEEITRKYGNANPWRYFNDLFDYLPIAALIEGKIFCVHGGLSPLISTVDQIRLINRKQEIPHEGAFCDLMWSDPDDIEAWIISTRGAGYIFGWKVVNEFNRINDLNLICRAHQLVNEGFKYWFKDKNLVTVWSAPNYCYRCGNKASILKLGQKMEKEFELFDVNEKSDKVPQPKTLVPYFL
;
A
#
# COMPACT_ATOMS: atom_id res chain seq x y z
N MET A 1 23.77 6.05 9.59
CA MET A 1 23.08 7.07 8.77
C MET A 1 21.57 6.86 8.91
N GLU A 2 21.08 5.68 8.67
CA GLU A 2 19.65 5.32 8.71
C GLU A 2 19.02 5.57 10.09
N ASP A 3 19.72 5.24 11.18
CA ASP A 3 19.22 5.48 12.54
C ASP A 3 18.96 6.96 12.83
N LYS A 4 19.87 7.83 12.38
CA LYS A 4 19.70 9.29 12.53
C LYS A 4 18.49 9.79 11.71
N TRP A 5 18.30 9.28 10.51
CA TRP A 5 17.14 9.62 9.68
C TRP A 5 15.83 9.17 10.33
N ILE A 6 15.77 7.93 10.79
CA ILE A 6 14.61 7.37 11.49
C ILE A 6 14.25 8.22 12.72
N GLU A 7 15.23 8.58 13.55
CA GLU A 7 14.99 9.42 14.73
C GLU A 7 14.51 10.84 14.37
N THR A 8 15.03 11.41 13.28
CA THR A 8 14.57 12.72 12.78
C THR A 8 13.09 12.65 12.36
N ILE A 9 12.73 11.61 11.59
CA ILE A 9 11.37 11.44 11.07
C ILE A 9 10.38 11.14 12.21
N LYS A 10 10.75 10.35 13.23
CA LYS A 10 9.94 10.11 14.41
C LYS A 10 9.59 11.38 15.18
N GLN A 11 10.40 12.43 15.06
CA GLN A 11 10.09 13.76 15.58
C GLN A 11 9.18 14.59 14.66
N SER A 12 8.57 13.98 13.64
CA SER A 12 7.76 14.63 12.61
C SER A 12 8.52 15.70 11.83
N LYS A 13 9.80 15.47 11.57
CA LYS A 13 10.66 16.32 10.75
C LYS A 13 11.06 15.58 9.48
N CYS A 14 10.91 16.24 8.34
CA CYS A 14 11.40 15.70 7.07
C CYS A 14 12.93 15.70 7.02
N LEU A 15 13.48 14.80 6.22
CA LEU A 15 14.90 14.79 5.89
C LEU A 15 15.28 16.03 5.09
N SER A 16 16.57 16.37 5.05
CA SER A 16 17.06 17.35 4.08
C SER A 16 16.85 16.83 2.65
N GLU A 17 16.68 17.74 1.67
CA GLU A 17 16.53 17.32 0.25
C GLU A 17 17.72 16.45 -0.21
N HIS A 18 18.93 16.73 0.27
CA HIS A 18 20.12 15.95 -0.01
C HIS A 18 20.04 14.53 0.57
N ASP A 19 19.67 14.40 1.85
CA ASP A 19 19.53 13.10 2.51
C ASP A 19 18.40 12.28 1.88
N LEU A 20 17.28 12.93 1.55
CA LEU A 20 16.15 12.30 0.87
C LEU A 20 16.58 11.74 -0.51
N LYS A 21 17.32 12.51 -1.29
CA LYS A 21 17.83 12.04 -2.58
C LYS A 21 18.70 10.79 -2.41
N ILE A 22 19.59 10.78 -1.43
CA ILE A 22 20.43 9.61 -1.13
C ILE A 22 19.58 8.42 -0.71
N LEU A 23 18.54 8.63 0.13
CA LEU A 23 17.61 7.59 0.56
C LEU A 23 16.89 6.98 -0.64
N CYS A 24 16.31 7.82 -1.51
CA CYS A 24 15.61 7.37 -2.71
C CYS A 24 16.53 6.59 -3.67
N ASP A 25 17.74 7.08 -3.91
CA ASP A 25 18.69 6.40 -4.80
C ASP A 25 19.06 5.01 -4.25
N LYS A 26 19.38 4.90 -2.96
CA LYS A 26 19.73 3.62 -2.32
C LYS A 26 18.56 2.63 -2.30
N VAL A 27 17.35 3.09 -1.97
CA VAL A 27 16.18 2.20 -1.96
C VAL A 27 15.82 1.78 -3.39
N ARG A 28 15.97 2.66 -4.38
CA ARG A 28 15.77 2.31 -5.80
C ARG A 28 16.73 1.20 -6.24
N GLU A 29 18.01 1.22 -5.82
CA GLU A 29 18.95 0.14 -6.08
C GLU A 29 18.46 -1.20 -5.53
N LEU A 30 17.94 -1.23 -4.29
CA LEU A 30 17.34 -2.45 -3.73
C LEU A 30 16.12 -2.92 -4.52
N LEU A 31 15.23 -2.00 -4.89
CA LEU A 31 14.02 -2.31 -5.64
C LEU A 31 14.31 -2.80 -7.07
N CYS A 32 15.45 -2.40 -7.67
CA CYS A 32 15.87 -2.89 -8.99
C CYS A 32 16.07 -4.40 -9.03
N GLU A 33 16.53 -4.98 -7.90
CA GLU A 33 16.80 -6.41 -7.76
C GLU A 33 15.52 -7.21 -7.39
N GLU A 34 14.47 -6.53 -6.97
CA GLU A 34 13.21 -7.14 -6.57
C GLU A 34 12.36 -7.52 -7.80
N SER A 35 11.76 -8.73 -7.76
CA SER A 35 10.83 -9.19 -8.79
C SER A 35 9.47 -8.48 -8.69
N ASN A 36 8.67 -8.50 -9.76
CA ASN A 36 7.31 -7.95 -9.76
C ASN A 36 6.39 -8.60 -8.73
N VAL A 37 6.58 -9.89 -8.48
CA VAL A 37 5.84 -10.66 -7.47
C VAL A 37 6.83 -11.14 -6.41
N GLN A 38 6.79 -10.53 -5.23
CA GLN A 38 7.71 -10.82 -4.15
C GLN A 38 7.35 -12.11 -3.42
N PRO A 39 8.27 -13.09 -3.31
CA PRO A 39 8.06 -14.26 -2.46
C PRO A 39 8.22 -13.86 -0.99
N ILE A 40 7.20 -14.13 -0.19
CA ILE A 40 7.18 -13.81 1.24
C ILE A 40 7.02 -15.08 2.06
N SER A 41 7.86 -15.26 3.08
CA SER A 41 7.71 -16.34 4.06
C SER A 41 7.02 -15.84 5.33
N VAL A 42 6.21 -16.70 5.95
CA VAL A 42 5.65 -16.46 7.28
C VAL A 42 6.71 -16.61 8.40
N PRO A 43 6.52 -16.01 9.59
CA PRO A 43 5.42 -15.13 9.94
C PRO A 43 5.56 -13.74 9.28
N VAL A 44 4.44 -13.12 8.94
CA VAL A 44 4.41 -11.79 8.31
C VAL A 44 3.14 -11.02 8.70
N ILE A 45 3.24 -9.71 8.77
CA ILE A 45 2.12 -8.79 9.02
C ILE A 45 1.80 -8.06 7.71
N VAL A 46 0.55 -8.16 7.27
CA VAL A 46 0.07 -7.50 6.06
C VAL A 46 -0.70 -6.24 6.44
N CYS A 47 -0.34 -5.12 5.82
CA CYS A 47 -0.90 -3.80 6.06
C CYS A 47 -1.51 -3.24 4.77
N GLY A 48 -2.69 -2.61 4.87
CA GLY A 48 -3.33 -1.89 3.77
C GLY A 48 -2.87 -0.43 3.68
N ASP A 49 -3.73 0.42 3.13
CA ASP A 49 -3.51 1.84 2.86
C ASP A 49 -3.11 2.63 4.11
N ILE A 50 -2.20 3.58 3.95
CA ILE A 50 -1.72 4.47 5.02
C ILE A 50 -2.08 5.93 4.77
N HIS A 51 -1.99 6.37 3.52
CA HIS A 51 -2.41 7.69 3.06
C HIS A 51 -1.90 8.85 3.92
N GLY A 52 -0.59 8.89 4.18
CA GLY A 52 0.04 10.00 4.89
C GLY A 52 -0.41 10.18 6.35
N GLN A 53 -1.08 9.19 6.95
CA GLN A 53 -1.48 9.19 8.35
C GLN A 53 -0.33 8.69 9.25
N PHE A 54 0.75 9.47 9.32
CA PHE A 54 2.02 9.10 9.95
C PHE A 54 1.88 8.64 11.40
N PHE A 55 1.08 9.33 12.21
CA PHE A 55 0.92 8.96 13.63
C PHE A 55 0.15 7.65 13.78
N ASP A 56 -0.76 7.34 12.85
CA ASP A 56 -1.46 6.06 12.81
C ASP A 56 -0.54 4.94 12.33
N LEU A 57 0.41 5.24 11.43
CA LEU A 57 1.48 4.30 11.08
C LEU A 57 2.36 3.97 12.29
N MET A 58 2.67 4.95 13.16
CA MET A 58 3.39 4.66 14.41
C MET A 58 2.60 3.74 15.32
N ASN A 59 1.28 3.99 15.49
CA ASN A 59 0.39 3.11 16.25
C ASN A 59 0.32 1.69 15.63
N LEU A 60 0.31 1.59 14.29
CA LEU A 60 0.36 0.30 13.59
C LEU A 60 1.60 -0.51 13.98
N PHE A 61 2.78 0.11 14.04
CA PHE A 61 4.00 -0.58 14.47
C PHE A 61 3.96 -0.94 15.96
N GLU A 62 3.37 -0.13 16.84
CA GLU A 62 3.15 -0.48 18.26
C GLU A 62 2.27 -1.75 18.38
N LYS A 63 1.23 -1.88 17.56
CA LYS A 63 0.34 -3.06 17.53
C LYS A 63 0.97 -4.28 16.86
N GLY A 64 1.68 -4.08 15.78
CA GLY A 64 2.32 -5.15 15.02
C GLY A 64 3.60 -5.68 15.66
N GLY A 65 4.33 -4.83 16.36
CA GLY A 65 5.65 -5.08 16.92
C GLY A 65 6.79 -4.58 16.04
N ASP A 66 7.95 -4.45 16.63
CA ASP A 66 9.10 -3.79 16.04
C ASP A 66 9.85 -4.63 15.00
N LEU A 67 10.54 -3.93 14.10
CA LEU A 67 11.59 -4.47 13.24
C LEU A 67 12.92 -4.52 14.02
N PRO A 68 13.76 -5.53 13.82
CA PRO A 68 13.70 -6.59 12.81
C PRO A 68 12.95 -7.87 13.26
N GLU A 69 12.39 -7.93 14.47
CA GLU A 69 11.73 -9.12 15.02
C GLU A 69 10.52 -9.53 14.19
N LYS A 70 9.76 -8.56 13.73
CA LYS A 70 8.60 -8.77 12.86
C LYS A 70 8.98 -8.59 11.39
N LYS A 71 8.13 -9.10 10.50
CA LYS A 71 8.20 -8.90 9.06
C LYS A 71 6.91 -8.26 8.59
N TYR A 72 7.01 -7.28 7.69
CA TYR A 72 5.89 -6.51 7.19
C TYR A 72 5.77 -6.57 5.67
N LEU A 73 4.53 -6.64 5.20
CA LEU A 73 4.14 -6.45 3.81
C LEU A 73 3.10 -5.33 3.76
N PHE A 74 3.43 -4.23 3.11
CA PHE A 74 2.51 -3.13 2.85
C PHE A 74 1.98 -3.22 1.42
N LEU A 75 0.67 -3.04 1.27
CA LEU A 75 -0.04 -3.26 0.01
C LEU A 75 -0.11 -2.02 -0.90
N GLY A 76 0.54 -0.91 -0.53
CA GLY A 76 0.54 0.35 -1.30
C GLY A 76 -0.26 1.47 -0.65
N ASP A 77 -0.40 2.57 -1.38
CA ASP A 77 -1.08 3.81 -0.98
C ASP A 77 -0.52 4.42 0.31
N TYR A 78 0.75 4.84 0.23
CA TYR A 78 1.46 5.48 1.33
C TYR A 78 1.19 6.97 1.44
N VAL A 79 0.88 7.60 0.31
CA VAL A 79 0.81 9.05 0.13
C VAL A 79 -0.62 9.52 -0.16
N ASP A 80 -0.81 10.84 -0.22
CA ASP A 80 -2.06 11.54 -0.46
C ASP A 80 -3.06 11.50 0.71
N ARG A 81 -4.05 12.37 0.67
CA ARG A 81 -5.17 12.47 1.61
C ARG A 81 -4.79 12.94 3.01
N GLY A 82 -3.80 12.30 3.62
CA GLY A 82 -3.27 12.70 4.92
C GLY A 82 -2.26 13.84 4.82
N TYR A 83 -1.83 14.38 5.98
CA TYR A 83 -1.00 15.59 6.06
C TYR A 83 0.49 15.31 6.21
N ASN A 84 0.87 14.05 6.39
CA ASN A 84 2.23 13.62 6.66
C ASN A 84 2.69 12.51 5.70
N SER A 85 2.34 12.67 4.40
CA SER A 85 2.74 11.71 3.35
C SER A 85 4.26 11.63 3.21
N VAL A 86 4.96 12.76 3.35
CA VAL A 86 6.42 12.81 3.26
C VAL A 86 7.04 12.00 4.37
N GLU A 87 6.70 12.27 5.65
CA GLU A 87 7.23 11.54 6.79
C GLU A 87 6.87 10.05 6.77
N THR A 88 5.64 9.73 6.33
CA THR A 88 5.18 8.35 6.16
C THR A 88 6.08 7.59 5.19
N LEU A 89 6.29 8.15 4.02
CA LEU A 89 7.09 7.50 2.98
C LEU A 89 8.57 7.46 3.35
N GLU A 90 9.16 8.56 3.81
CA GLU A 90 10.54 8.59 4.29
C GLU A 90 10.80 7.53 5.38
N TYR A 91 9.86 7.39 6.32
CA TYR A 91 9.99 6.41 7.40
C TYR A 91 10.00 4.98 6.86
N LEU A 92 9.04 4.62 6.01
CA LEU A 92 8.96 3.29 5.40
C LEU A 92 10.18 2.98 4.53
N LEU A 93 10.70 3.97 3.76
CA LEU A 93 11.91 3.81 2.95
C LEU A 93 13.16 3.64 3.83
N CYS A 94 13.29 4.38 4.92
CA CYS A 94 14.38 4.19 5.89
C CYS A 94 14.35 2.78 6.51
N LEU A 95 13.16 2.29 6.88
CA LEU A 95 13.00 0.93 7.39
C LEU A 95 13.35 -0.11 6.32
N LYS A 96 12.94 0.10 5.06
CA LYS A 96 13.28 -0.75 3.92
C LYS A 96 14.79 -0.83 3.71
N LEU A 97 15.48 0.29 3.77
CA LEU A 97 16.94 0.36 3.62
C LEU A 97 17.66 -0.34 4.79
N LYS A 98 17.22 -0.08 6.02
CA LYS A 98 17.86 -0.60 7.23
C LYS A 98 17.59 -2.09 7.45
N TYR A 99 16.38 -2.54 7.18
CA TYR A 99 15.92 -3.91 7.50
C TYR A 99 15.54 -4.67 6.22
N GLN A 100 16.50 -4.78 5.29
CA GLN A 100 16.32 -5.52 4.03
C GLN A 100 15.79 -6.93 4.28
N GLY A 101 14.79 -7.36 3.50
CA GLY A 101 14.14 -8.66 3.65
C GLY A 101 13.15 -8.75 4.82
N ARG A 102 12.98 -7.69 5.63
CA ARG A 102 12.00 -7.62 6.72
C ARG A 102 10.79 -6.76 6.40
N ILE A 103 10.90 -5.89 5.41
CA ILE A 103 9.80 -5.03 4.97
C ILE A 103 9.70 -5.05 3.45
N THR A 104 8.52 -5.35 2.95
CA THR A 104 8.17 -5.32 1.53
C THR A 104 7.12 -4.23 1.32
N LEU A 105 7.36 -3.37 0.34
CA LEU A 105 6.48 -2.28 -0.03
C LEU A 105 5.97 -2.54 -1.45
N LEU A 106 4.67 -2.76 -1.63
CA LEU A 106 4.04 -2.87 -2.95
C LEU A 106 3.64 -1.49 -3.46
N ARG A 107 3.43 -1.38 -4.76
CA ARG A 107 2.92 -0.17 -5.39
C ARG A 107 1.40 -0.13 -5.28
N GLY A 108 0.84 1.01 -4.83
CA GLY A 108 -0.56 1.33 -4.94
C GLY A 108 -0.83 2.29 -6.12
N ASN A 109 -2.08 2.61 -6.37
CA ASN A 109 -2.44 3.54 -7.45
C ASN A 109 -2.07 4.99 -7.13
N HIS A 110 -1.93 5.36 -5.85
CA HIS A 110 -1.44 6.67 -5.43
C HIS A 110 0.07 6.84 -5.61
N GLU A 111 0.82 5.76 -5.75
CA GLU A 111 2.25 5.82 -6.12
C GLU A 111 2.41 6.00 -7.64
N SER A 112 1.78 7.08 -8.16
CA SER A 112 1.79 7.48 -9.57
C SER A 112 1.80 9.02 -9.69
N ARG A 113 2.38 9.53 -10.77
CA ARG A 113 2.55 10.99 -10.97
C ARG A 113 1.24 11.72 -11.02
N GLN A 114 0.27 11.20 -11.76
CA GLN A 114 -1.03 11.82 -11.92
C GLN A 114 -1.81 11.92 -10.61
N ILE A 115 -1.89 10.81 -9.88
CA ILE A 115 -2.68 10.73 -8.65
C ILE A 115 -2.02 11.55 -7.54
N CYS A 116 -0.75 11.34 -7.26
CA CYS A 116 -0.07 12.04 -6.18
C CYS A 116 0.17 13.54 -6.46
N TYR A 117 0.01 13.99 -7.70
CA TYR A 117 -0.04 15.42 -8.02
C TYR A 117 -1.36 16.05 -7.55
N SER A 118 -2.48 15.32 -7.69
CA SER A 118 -3.84 15.87 -7.54
C SER A 118 -4.41 15.71 -6.12
N TYR A 119 -3.91 14.75 -5.32
CA TYR A 119 -4.54 14.35 -4.05
C TYR A 119 -3.78 14.73 -2.78
N GLY A 120 -2.74 15.58 -2.91
CA GLY A 120 -2.15 16.28 -1.78
C GLY A 120 -0.64 16.12 -1.62
N PHE A 121 -0.02 15.06 -2.12
CA PHE A 121 1.40 14.80 -1.92
C PHE A 121 2.31 15.85 -2.57
N TYR A 122 2.00 16.27 -3.80
CA TYR A 122 2.74 17.33 -4.49
C TYR A 122 2.68 18.67 -3.73
N GLU A 123 1.49 19.05 -3.27
CA GLU A 123 1.29 20.27 -2.48
C GLU A 123 2.04 20.20 -1.15
N GLU A 124 1.98 19.06 -0.47
CA GLU A 124 2.70 18.82 0.78
C GLU A 124 4.21 18.98 0.59
N ILE A 125 4.78 18.40 -0.46
CA ILE A 125 6.20 18.50 -0.79
C ILE A 125 6.60 19.94 -1.06
N THR A 126 5.88 20.63 -1.92
CA THR A 126 6.21 22.04 -2.26
C THR A 126 6.13 22.95 -1.05
N ARG A 127 5.20 22.71 -0.15
CA ARG A 127 5.10 23.42 1.13
C ARG A 127 6.26 23.13 2.07
N LYS A 128 6.69 21.86 2.20
CA LYS A 128 7.73 21.42 3.15
C LYS A 128 9.14 21.71 2.66
N TYR A 129 9.41 21.55 1.37
CA TYR A 129 10.75 21.72 0.78
C TYR A 129 10.95 23.00 -0.01
N GLY A 130 9.87 23.72 -0.36
CA GLY A 130 9.92 24.94 -1.15
C GLY A 130 10.15 24.72 -2.65
N ASN A 131 10.22 23.47 -3.10
CA ASN A 131 10.41 23.09 -4.51
C ASN A 131 9.87 21.68 -4.80
N ALA A 132 9.85 21.29 -6.08
CA ALA A 132 9.28 20.02 -6.54
C ALA A 132 10.31 18.88 -6.75
N ASN A 133 11.60 19.08 -6.45
CA ASN A 133 12.60 18.02 -6.67
C ASN A 133 12.32 16.76 -5.83
N PRO A 134 11.97 16.86 -4.54
CA PRO A 134 11.65 15.68 -3.74
C PRO A 134 10.48 14.87 -4.34
N TRP A 135 9.47 15.52 -4.91
CA TRP A 135 8.38 14.82 -5.59
C TRP A 135 8.89 14.00 -6.80
N ARG A 136 9.86 14.52 -7.54
CA ARG A 136 10.47 13.77 -8.65
C ARG A 136 11.26 12.57 -8.13
N TYR A 137 12.05 12.72 -7.06
CA TYR A 137 12.82 11.61 -6.47
C TYR A 137 11.91 10.48 -6.02
N PHE A 138 10.80 10.79 -5.36
CA PHE A 138 9.82 9.78 -4.96
C PHE A 138 9.15 9.11 -6.16
N ASN A 139 8.72 9.88 -7.17
CA ASN A 139 8.06 9.29 -8.34
C ASN A 139 9.01 8.42 -9.19
N ASP A 140 10.28 8.80 -9.29
CA ASP A 140 11.29 7.96 -9.94
C ASP A 140 11.52 6.64 -9.17
N LEU A 141 11.33 6.64 -7.86
CA LEU A 141 11.39 5.45 -7.03
C LEU A 141 10.10 4.62 -7.16
N PHE A 142 8.93 5.25 -7.23
CA PHE A 142 7.63 4.56 -7.35
C PHE A 142 7.58 3.60 -8.54
N ASP A 143 8.22 3.95 -9.64
CA ASP A 143 8.29 3.08 -10.83
C ASP A 143 8.96 1.73 -10.56
N TYR A 144 9.76 1.62 -9.50
CA TYR A 144 10.47 0.39 -9.15
C TYR A 144 9.78 -0.45 -8.08
N LEU A 145 8.71 0.06 -7.43
CA LEU A 145 7.96 -0.70 -6.44
C LEU A 145 7.36 -1.98 -7.06
N PRO A 146 7.46 -3.14 -6.39
CA PRO A 146 6.82 -4.38 -6.82
C PRO A 146 5.30 -4.25 -6.96
N ILE A 147 4.72 -5.03 -7.87
CA ILE A 147 3.28 -5.01 -8.16
C ILE A 147 2.49 -5.85 -7.16
N ALA A 148 3.04 -7.01 -6.78
CA ALA A 148 2.36 -8.02 -5.99
C ALA A 148 3.31 -8.79 -5.07
N ALA A 149 2.77 -9.60 -4.19
CA ALA A 149 3.51 -10.56 -3.40
C ALA A 149 2.78 -11.90 -3.32
N LEU A 150 3.50 -12.97 -3.03
CA LEU A 150 2.98 -14.31 -2.87
C LEU A 150 3.50 -14.89 -1.55
N ILE A 151 2.63 -15.03 -0.55
CA ILE A 151 2.99 -15.54 0.76
C ILE A 151 2.84 -17.07 0.76
N GLU A 152 3.94 -17.80 1.03
CA GLU A 152 4.03 -19.26 1.05
C GLU A 152 3.44 -19.94 -0.21
N GLY A 153 3.41 -19.25 -1.35
CA GLY A 153 2.77 -19.78 -2.56
C GLY A 153 1.25 -19.94 -2.47
N LYS A 154 0.60 -19.43 -1.41
CA LYS A 154 -0.82 -19.69 -1.12
C LYS A 154 -1.68 -18.45 -0.91
N ILE A 155 -1.10 -17.32 -0.57
CA ILE A 155 -1.84 -16.05 -0.44
C ILE A 155 -1.26 -15.06 -1.44
N PHE A 156 -2.08 -14.64 -2.39
CA PHE A 156 -1.73 -13.61 -3.37
C PHE A 156 -2.07 -12.23 -2.80
N CYS A 157 -1.10 -11.33 -2.81
CA CYS A 157 -1.22 -9.98 -2.29
C CYS A 157 -1.02 -8.96 -3.42
N VAL A 158 -1.94 -8.02 -3.56
CA VAL A 158 -1.94 -6.97 -4.57
C VAL A 158 -2.66 -5.74 -4.02
N HIS A 159 -2.39 -4.55 -4.52
CA HIS A 159 -3.05 -3.34 -4.02
C HIS A 159 -4.53 -3.29 -4.39
N GLY A 160 -4.86 -3.19 -5.69
CA GLY A 160 -6.24 -3.11 -6.18
C GLY A 160 -6.91 -4.48 -6.26
N GLY A 161 -6.69 -5.20 -7.35
CA GLY A 161 -7.37 -6.48 -7.52
C GLY A 161 -6.91 -7.26 -8.74
N LEU A 162 -7.84 -7.91 -9.41
CA LEU A 162 -7.60 -8.78 -10.55
C LEU A 162 -7.80 -8.04 -11.88
N SER A 163 -7.32 -8.64 -12.95
CA SER A 163 -7.46 -8.17 -14.33
C SER A 163 -8.04 -9.26 -15.23
N PRO A 164 -8.97 -8.95 -16.13
CA PRO A 164 -9.44 -9.93 -17.13
C PRO A 164 -8.34 -10.36 -18.12
N LEU A 165 -7.21 -9.64 -18.16
CA LEU A 165 -6.06 -9.93 -19.01
C LEU A 165 -5.05 -10.87 -18.35
N ILE A 166 -5.21 -11.18 -17.06
CA ILE A 166 -4.29 -11.97 -16.24
C ILE A 166 -5.01 -13.17 -15.64
N SER A 167 -4.61 -14.37 -16.03
CA SER A 167 -5.11 -15.62 -15.48
C SER A 167 -4.13 -16.27 -14.49
N THR A 168 -2.82 -15.99 -14.62
CA THR A 168 -1.79 -16.58 -13.78
C THR A 168 -0.88 -15.54 -13.15
N VAL A 169 -0.39 -15.86 -11.94
CA VAL A 169 0.60 -15.02 -11.25
C VAL A 169 1.88 -14.85 -12.08
N ASP A 170 2.24 -15.84 -12.88
CA ASP A 170 3.44 -15.77 -13.74
C ASP A 170 3.32 -14.70 -14.82
N GLN A 171 2.12 -14.42 -15.32
CA GLN A 171 1.91 -13.30 -16.25
C GLN A 171 2.23 -11.95 -15.61
N ILE A 172 1.99 -11.79 -14.30
CA ILE A 172 2.33 -10.56 -13.57
C ILE A 172 3.86 -10.37 -13.51
N ARG A 173 4.62 -11.45 -13.43
CA ARG A 173 6.10 -11.41 -13.42
C ARG A 173 6.69 -10.82 -14.69
N LEU A 174 5.95 -10.88 -15.80
CA LEU A 174 6.37 -10.41 -17.13
C LEU A 174 6.02 -8.94 -17.40
N ILE A 175 5.22 -8.29 -16.52
CA ILE A 175 4.85 -6.89 -16.70
C ILE A 175 6.10 -6.00 -16.56
N ASN A 176 6.27 -5.07 -17.50
CA ASN A 176 7.24 -4.01 -17.31
C ASN A 176 6.70 -3.01 -16.27
N ARG A 177 7.17 -3.11 -15.02
CA ARG A 177 6.73 -2.20 -13.95
C ARG A 177 7.48 -0.89 -13.89
N LYS A 178 8.69 -0.83 -14.50
CA LYS A 178 9.57 0.36 -14.43
C LYS A 178 9.05 1.50 -15.33
N GLN A 179 7.84 1.95 -15.04
CA GLN A 179 7.12 2.98 -15.78
C GLN A 179 5.99 3.57 -14.94
N GLU A 180 5.40 4.65 -15.43
CA GLU A 180 4.13 5.17 -14.91
C GLU A 180 3.02 4.11 -15.05
N ILE A 181 2.05 4.08 -14.11
CA ILE A 181 0.90 3.19 -14.22
C ILE A 181 0.11 3.59 -15.49
N PRO A 182 -0.08 2.67 -16.46
CA PRO A 182 -0.85 2.95 -17.67
C PRO A 182 -2.33 3.29 -17.34
N HIS A 183 -3.02 3.97 -18.25
CA HIS A 183 -4.45 4.28 -18.09
C HIS A 183 -5.37 3.07 -18.25
N GLU A 184 -4.88 2.00 -18.89
CA GLU A 184 -5.61 0.76 -19.13
C GLU A 184 -4.63 -0.44 -19.20
N GLY A 185 -5.17 -1.65 -19.19
CA GLY A 185 -4.40 -2.89 -19.28
C GLY A 185 -4.09 -3.50 -17.92
N ALA A 186 -3.43 -4.66 -17.96
CA ALA A 186 -3.23 -5.51 -16.79
C ALA A 186 -2.59 -4.79 -15.59
N PHE A 187 -1.60 -3.96 -15.83
CA PHE A 187 -0.94 -3.22 -14.74
C PHE A 187 -1.90 -2.21 -14.10
N CYS A 188 -2.67 -1.47 -14.91
CA CYS A 188 -3.71 -0.58 -14.42
C CYS A 188 -4.73 -1.34 -13.57
N ASP A 189 -5.23 -2.47 -14.06
CA ASP A 189 -6.25 -3.26 -13.39
C ASP A 189 -5.79 -3.78 -12.03
N LEU A 190 -4.54 -4.25 -11.94
CA LEU A 190 -3.95 -4.72 -10.67
C LEU A 190 -3.87 -3.62 -9.60
N MET A 191 -3.80 -2.36 -10.02
CA MET A 191 -3.75 -1.20 -9.13
C MET A 191 -5.13 -0.63 -8.77
N TRP A 192 -6.16 -0.84 -9.63
CA TRP A 192 -7.43 -0.12 -9.54
C TRP A 192 -8.67 -0.98 -9.37
N SER A 193 -8.63 -2.29 -9.72
CA SER A 193 -9.82 -3.15 -9.69
C SER A 193 -10.30 -3.43 -8.28
N ASP A 194 -11.63 -3.53 -8.13
CA ASP A 194 -12.32 -3.76 -6.87
C ASP A 194 -13.20 -5.01 -6.91
N PRO A 195 -13.28 -5.79 -5.82
CA PRO A 195 -14.29 -6.83 -5.66
C PRO A 195 -15.66 -6.23 -5.35
N ASP A 196 -16.72 -6.88 -5.82
CA ASP A 196 -18.09 -6.60 -5.38
C ASP A 196 -18.96 -7.86 -5.46
N ASP A 197 -20.16 -7.82 -4.87
CA ASP A 197 -21.13 -8.94 -4.84
C ASP A 197 -21.81 -9.12 -6.20
N ILE A 198 -21.00 -9.48 -7.18
CA ILE A 198 -21.38 -9.82 -8.55
C ILE A 198 -20.78 -11.17 -8.94
N GLU A 199 -21.18 -11.72 -10.09
CA GLU A 199 -20.65 -13.01 -10.55
C GLU A 199 -19.32 -12.90 -11.31
N ALA A 200 -19.22 -11.93 -12.20
CA ALA A 200 -18.15 -11.84 -13.21
C ALA A 200 -17.49 -10.44 -13.22
N TRP A 201 -17.25 -9.89 -14.40
CA TRP A 201 -16.59 -8.61 -14.62
C TRP A 201 -17.56 -7.50 -14.98
N ILE A 202 -17.37 -6.31 -14.43
CA ILE A 202 -18.02 -5.05 -14.84
C ILE A 202 -16.95 -3.97 -14.92
N ILE A 203 -17.10 -3.01 -15.83
CA ILE A 203 -16.22 -1.84 -15.91
C ILE A 203 -16.35 -1.02 -14.62
N SER A 204 -15.22 -0.63 -14.04
CA SER A 204 -15.21 0.16 -12.81
C SER A 204 -15.74 1.58 -13.04
N THR A 205 -16.51 2.07 -12.09
CA THR A 205 -16.99 3.47 -12.06
C THR A 205 -15.89 4.45 -11.65
N ARG A 206 -14.72 3.97 -11.23
CA ARG A 206 -13.55 4.82 -10.91
C ARG A 206 -12.90 5.43 -12.17
N GLY A 207 -13.25 4.95 -13.37
CA GLY A 207 -12.64 5.36 -14.64
C GLY A 207 -11.36 4.57 -14.98
N ALA A 208 -10.96 3.61 -14.13
CA ALA A 208 -9.84 2.69 -14.33
C ALA A 208 -10.13 1.34 -13.66
N GLY A 209 -9.60 0.24 -14.21
CA GLY A 209 -9.78 -1.10 -13.69
C GLY A 209 -11.19 -1.67 -13.88
N TYR A 210 -11.47 -2.73 -13.16
CA TYR A 210 -12.73 -3.49 -13.23
C TYR A 210 -13.30 -3.73 -11.84
N ILE A 211 -14.60 -3.97 -11.78
CA ILE A 211 -15.26 -4.63 -10.66
C ILE A 211 -15.31 -6.13 -10.98
N PHE A 212 -14.91 -6.98 -10.05
CA PHE A 212 -14.84 -8.43 -10.25
C PHE A 212 -15.57 -9.20 -9.12
N GLY A 213 -16.23 -10.28 -9.52
CA GLY A 213 -17.08 -11.06 -8.65
C GLY A 213 -16.48 -12.38 -8.20
N TRP A 214 -17.28 -13.15 -7.46
CA TRP A 214 -16.87 -14.40 -6.82
C TRP A 214 -16.42 -15.50 -7.79
N LYS A 215 -17.00 -15.60 -9.00
CA LYS A 215 -16.58 -16.58 -10.00
C LYS A 215 -15.15 -16.32 -10.45
N VAL A 216 -14.81 -15.06 -10.67
CA VAL A 216 -13.47 -14.64 -11.07
C VAL A 216 -12.44 -15.00 -10.00
N VAL A 217 -12.74 -14.69 -8.75
CA VAL A 217 -11.86 -15.00 -7.61
C VAL A 217 -11.66 -16.50 -7.45
N ASN A 218 -12.73 -17.30 -7.55
CA ASN A 218 -12.65 -18.75 -7.45
C ASN A 218 -11.79 -19.35 -8.58
N GLU A 219 -11.98 -18.85 -9.80
CA GLU A 219 -11.21 -19.31 -10.95
C GLU A 219 -9.73 -18.95 -10.83
N PHE A 220 -9.40 -17.71 -10.50
CA PHE A 220 -8.03 -17.26 -10.31
C PHE A 220 -7.33 -18.06 -9.20
N ASN A 221 -7.99 -18.24 -8.05
CA ASN A 221 -7.44 -19.03 -6.95
C ASN A 221 -7.22 -20.48 -7.35
N ARG A 222 -8.15 -21.08 -8.08
CA ARG A 222 -8.03 -22.47 -8.56
C ARG A 222 -6.87 -22.64 -9.55
N ILE A 223 -6.74 -21.73 -10.53
CA ILE A 223 -5.68 -21.80 -11.54
C ILE A 223 -4.30 -21.67 -10.90
N ASN A 224 -4.16 -20.81 -9.88
CA ASN A 224 -2.88 -20.50 -9.26
C ASN A 224 -2.62 -21.28 -7.94
N ASP A 225 -3.48 -22.23 -7.60
CA ASP A 225 -3.38 -23.04 -6.35
C ASP A 225 -3.32 -22.16 -5.08
N LEU A 226 -4.15 -21.10 -5.04
CA LEU A 226 -4.22 -20.11 -3.97
C LEU A 226 -5.38 -20.41 -3.01
N ASN A 227 -5.19 -20.04 -1.76
CA ASN A 227 -6.22 -20.12 -0.72
C ASN A 227 -6.89 -18.78 -0.45
N LEU A 228 -6.20 -17.65 -0.76
CA LEU A 228 -6.68 -16.32 -0.42
C LEU A 228 -6.05 -15.27 -1.34
N ILE A 229 -6.84 -14.28 -1.72
CA ILE A 229 -6.38 -12.99 -2.24
C ILE A 229 -6.49 -11.97 -1.11
N CYS A 230 -5.39 -11.28 -0.80
CA CYS A 230 -5.33 -10.20 0.18
C CYS A 230 -5.05 -8.88 -0.55
N ARG A 231 -5.94 -7.91 -0.42
CA ARG A 231 -5.83 -6.63 -1.12
C ARG A 231 -6.22 -5.45 -0.21
N ALA A 232 -6.07 -4.23 -0.69
CA ALA A 232 -6.31 -2.99 0.03
C ALA A 232 -7.27 -2.05 -0.74
N HIS A 233 -6.96 -0.78 -1.00
CA HIS A 233 -7.58 0.13 -1.96
C HIS A 233 -9.04 0.56 -1.67
N GLN A 234 -9.88 -0.25 -1.05
CA GLN A 234 -11.24 0.11 -0.68
C GLN A 234 -11.36 0.32 0.83
N LEU A 235 -11.90 1.48 1.22
CA LEU A 235 -12.26 1.75 2.60
C LEU A 235 -13.28 0.72 3.09
N VAL A 236 -13.00 0.11 4.23
CA VAL A 236 -13.92 -0.78 4.96
C VAL A 236 -14.03 -0.33 6.40
N ASN A 237 -15.27 -0.17 6.90
CA ASN A 237 -15.54 0.46 8.19
C ASN A 237 -14.94 -0.31 9.39
N GLU A 238 -14.89 -1.62 9.30
CA GLU A 238 -14.41 -2.51 10.37
C GLU A 238 -12.89 -2.77 10.30
N GLY A 239 -12.16 -2.12 9.38
CA GLY A 239 -10.73 -2.30 9.16
C GLY A 239 -10.37 -3.50 8.27
N PHE A 240 -11.24 -4.48 8.11
CA PHE A 240 -11.10 -5.56 7.14
C PHE A 240 -12.48 -6.09 6.70
N LYS A 241 -12.52 -6.71 5.50
CA LYS A 241 -13.76 -7.31 4.97
C LYS A 241 -13.44 -8.52 4.10
N TYR A 242 -14.03 -9.68 4.44
CA TYR A 242 -14.15 -10.80 3.51
C TYR A 242 -15.34 -10.54 2.58
N TRP A 243 -15.10 -10.66 1.27
CA TRP A 243 -16.11 -10.26 0.27
C TRP A 243 -17.09 -11.37 -0.10
N PHE A 244 -16.65 -12.61 -0.13
CA PHE A 244 -17.45 -13.70 -0.63
C PHE A 244 -17.67 -14.76 0.44
N LYS A 245 -18.68 -15.63 0.20
CA LYS A 245 -19.06 -16.71 1.12
C LYS A 245 -17.89 -17.63 1.47
N ASP A 246 -17.03 -17.90 0.48
CA ASP A 246 -15.87 -18.80 0.63
C ASP A 246 -14.68 -18.14 1.37
N LYS A 247 -14.79 -16.85 1.71
CA LYS A 247 -13.76 -16.08 2.42
C LYS A 247 -12.37 -16.19 1.77
N ASN A 248 -12.35 -16.26 0.46
CA ASN A 248 -11.13 -16.45 -0.37
C ASN A 248 -10.60 -15.14 -0.98
N LEU A 249 -11.17 -14.02 -0.60
CA LEU A 249 -10.67 -12.68 -0.83
C LEU A 249 -10.95 -11.78 0.38
N VAL A 250 -9.95 -11.01 0.82
CA VAL A 250 -10.07 -10.06 1.93
C VAL A 250 -9.50 -8.71 1.57
N THR A 251 -10.21 -7.64 1.92
CA THR A 251 -9.67 -6.28 1.98
C THR A 251 -9.13 -6.01 3.38
N VAL A 252 -7.90 -5.50 3.46
CA VAL A 252 -7.25 -5.01 4.68
C VAL A 252 -7.10 -3.50 4.55
N TRP A 253 -7.55 -2.76 5.56
CA TRP A 253 -7.50 -1.31 5.59
C TRP A 253 -6.77 -0.82 6.85
N SER A 254 -5.71 -0.03 6.70
CA SER A 254 -4.81 0.33 7.80
C SER A 254 -4.76 1.83 8.12
N ALA A 255 -5.65 2.65 7.53
CA ALA A 255 -5.81 4.07 7.85
C ALA A 255 -7.09 4.32 8.67
N PRO A 256 -7.02 4.43 10.01
CA PRO A 256 -8.18 4.64 10.86
C PRO A 256 -8.71 6.07 10.69
N ASN A 257 -10.02 6.29 10.92
CA ASN A 257 -10.68 7.58 10.72
C ASN A 257 -10.21 8.27 9.42
N TYR A 258 -10.29 7.54 8.30
CA TYR A 258 -9.73 7.95 7.02
C TYR A 258 -10.11 9.38 6.65
N CYS A 259 -9.14 10.10 6.10
CA CYS A 259 -9.26 11.54 5.85
C CYS A 259 -9.68 12.34 7.09
N TYR A 260 -9.43 11.82 8.29
CA TYR A 260 -9.77 12.41 9.59
C TYR A 260 -11.28 12.66 9.80
N ARG A 261 -12.14 11.93 9.07
CA ARG A 261 -13.60 12.14 9.08
C ARG A 261 -14.46 10.91 8.85
N CYS A 262 -13.91 9.79 8.35
CA CYS A 262 -14.72 8.64 7.98
C CYS A 262 -15.15 7.78 9.18
N GLY A 263 -14.49 7.90 10.33
CA GLY A 263 -14.85 7.20 11.56
C GLY A 263 -14.65 5.68 11.51
N ASN A 264 -13.97 5.16 10.48
CA ASN A 264 -13.68 3.74 10.31
C ASN A 264 -12.57 3.28 11.25
N LYS A 265 -12.56 2.00 11.59
CA LYS A 265 -11.44 1.30 12.21
C LYS A 265 -10.38 0.93 11.16
N ALA A 266 -9.18 0.64 11.63
CA ALA A 266 -8.12 0.07 10.84
C ALA A 266 -7.76 -1.33 11.34
N SER A 267 -7.08 -2.10 10.50
CA SER A 267 -6.56 -3.42 10.89
C SER A 267 -5.20 -3.70 10.25
N ILE A 268 -4.50 -4.65 10.85
CA ILE A 268 -3.41 -5.41 10.24
C ILE A 268 -3.74 -6.88 10.27
N LEU A 269 -3.33 -7.63 9.23
CA LEU A 269 -3.47 -9.08 9.18
C LEU A 269 -2.15 -9.74 9.59
N LYS A 270 -2.14 -10.40 10.74
CA LYS A 270 -1.02 -11.19 11.22
C LYS A 270 -1.15 -12.63 10.71
N LEU A 271 -0.13 -13.09 10.00
CA LEU A 271 0.00 -14.47 9.55
C LEU A 271 1.08 -15.17 10.37
N GLY A 272 0.69 -16.15 11.16
CA GLY A 272 1.58 -16.92 11.98
C GLY A 272 2.32 -18.01 11.20
N GLN A 273 3.20 -18.78 11.86
CA GLN A 273 4.05 -19.80 11.23
C GLN A 273 3.29 -20.92 10.51
N LYS A 274 2.07 -21.22 10.93
CA LYS A 274 1.20 -22.22 10.31
C LYS A 274 0.12 -21.60 9.41
N MET A 275 0.34 -20.36 8.96
CA MET A 275 -0.62 -19.59 8.14
C MET A 275 -1.93 -19.29 8.87
N GLU A 276 -1.98 -19.37 10.21
CA GLU A 276 -3.10 -18.89 10.99
C GLU A 276 -3.29 -17.38 10.81
N LYS A 277 -4.52 -16.94 10.59
CA LYS A 277 -4.90 -15.58 10.29
C LYS A 277 -5.50 -14.92 11.53
N GLU A 278 -4.93 -13.80 11.95
CA GLU A 278 -5.43 -12.98 13.05
C GLU A 278 -5.49 -11.51 12.56
N PHE A 279 -6.66 -10.88 12.71
CA PHE A 279 -6.79 -9.44 12.47
C PHE A 279 -6.67 -8.70 13.77
N GLU A 280 -5.69 -7.81 13.85
CA GLU A 280 -5.59 -6.86 14.95
C GLU A 280 -6.18 -5.52 14.51
N LEU A 281 -7.23 -5.10 15.22
CA LEU A 281 -7.91 -3.84 15.00
C LEU A 281 -7.24 -2.72 15.80
N PHE A 282 -7.21 -1.52 15.23
CA PHE A 282 -6.77 -0.34 15.96
C PHE A 282 -7.54 0.91 15.52
N ASP A 283 -7.63 1.85 16.46
CA ASP A 283 -8.30 3.12 16.27
C ASP A 283 -7.28 4.24 16.00
N VAL A 284 -7.78 5.43 15.69
CA VAL A 284 -6.98 6.62 15.42
C VAL A 284 -6.04 6.97 16.58
N ASN A 285 -4.84 7.40 16.25
CA ASN A 285 -3.90 7.94 17.23
C ASN A 285 -4.36 9.34 17.70
N GLU A 286 -4.21 9.66 18.98
CA GLU A 286 -4.60 10.96 19.54
C GLU A 286 -3.95 12.16 18.85
N LYS A 287 -2.75 11.98 18.26
CA LYS A 287 -2.08 13.05 17.50
C LYS A 287 -2.71 13.23 16.13
N SER A 288 -3.15 12.14 15.47
CA SER A 288 -3.88 12.19 14.21
C SER A 288 -5.23 12.87 14.38
N ASP A 289 -5.93 12.61 15.48
CA ASP A 289 -7.25 13.18 15.77
C ASP A 289 -7.22 14.71 16.00
N LYS A 290 -6.07 15.25 16.37
CA LYS A 290 -5.85 16.69 16.58
C LYS A 290 -5.41 17.46 15.34
N VAL A 291 -5.24 16.78 14.19
CA VAL A 291 -4.85 17.45 12.94
C VAL A 291 -6.00 18.33 12.44
N PRO A 292 -5.74 19.61 12.09
CA PRO A 292 -6.79 20.51 11.62
C PRO A 292 -7.43 19.99 10.33
N GLN A 293 -8.76 19.93 10.27
CA GLN A 293 -9.50 19.54 9.08
C GLN A 293 -9.23 20.54 7.94
N PRO A 294 -8.99 20.08 6.68
CA PRO A 294 -8.83 20.99 5.56
C PRO A 294 -10.11 21.76 5.28
N LYS A 295 -9.97 23.03 4.94
CA LYS A 295 -11.12 23.89 4.55
C LYS A 295 -11.73 23.49 3.21
N THR A 296 -11.04 22.68 2.41
CA THR A 296 -11.48 22.24 1.09
C THR A 296 -11.75 20.75 1.10
N LEU A 297 -13.00 20.39 0.81
CA LEU A 297 -13.41 18.98 0.68
C LEU A 297 -12.90 18.43 -0.66
N VAL A 298 -11.79 17.73 -0.65
CA VAL A 298 -11.41 16.89 -1.80
C VAL A 298 -12.32 15.66 -1.78
N PRO A 299 -13.06 15.35 -2.86
CA PRO A 299 -13.88 14.15 -2.92
C PRO A 299 -13.02 12.90 -2.67
N TYR A 300 -13.50 11.99 -1.81
CA TYR A 300 -12.77 10.75 -1.50
C TYR A 300 -13.19 9.57 -2.39
N PHE A 301 -13.97 9.86 -3.43
CA PHE A 301 -14.29 8.90 -4.47
C PHE A 301 -13.34 9.12 -5.66
N LEU A 302 -12.33 8.31 -5.71
CA LEU A 302 -11.67 7.83 -6.94
C LEU A 302 -10.94 6.56 -6.62
#